data_66f5acf362a43215f39d003a973af71d
#
_entry.id   66f5acf362a43215f39d003a973af71d
#
_cell.length_a   1.000
_cell.length_b   1.000
_cell.length_c   1.000
_cell.angle_alpha   90.00
_cell.angle_beta   90.00
_cell.angle_gamma   90.00
#
_symmetry.space_group_name_H-M   'P 1'
#
loop_
_entity.id
_entity.type
_entity.pdbx_description
1 polymer ?
#
loop_
_entity_poly.entity_id
_entity_poly.type
_entity_poly.pdbx_seq_one_letter_code
_entity_poly.pdbx_strand_id
1 'polypeptide(L)'
;MFVIVAHTIFHSCPNFPSPYSQKIRTIELDGKTIKLQIWDTAGQERFRTITSSYYRGAHGIIVVYDVTDNESFNNVKQWLHEIDRYACENVNKLLVGNKCDLEGKRVVSTEQGKEFADGLGIEFLETSAKTSTNVEQAFLTMASQIKARMKNQPSAAPATKPGVSLRSQQVKKDSSCC
;
A
#
# COMPACT_ATOMS: atom_id res chain seq x y z
N MET A 1 -0.26 -16.94 -3.24
CA MET A 1 0.35 -15.61 -3.43
C MET A 1 -0.57 -14.56 -2.86
N PHE A 2 -0.04 -13.53 -2.21
CA PHE A 2 -0.83 -12.45 -1.61
C PHE A 2 -0.24 -11.10 -1.99
N VAL A 3 -1.08 -10.09 -2.13
CA VAL A 3 -0.64 -8.71 -2.28
C VAL A 3 -1.15 -7.92 -1.08
N ILE A 4 -0.24 -7.33 -0.33
CA ILE A 4 -0.55 -6.52 0.83
C ILE A 4 -0.40 -5.06 0.45
N VAL A 5 -1.47 -4.29 0.59
CA VAL A 5 -1.48 -2.86 0.31
C VAL A 5 -1.33 -2.09 1.62
N ALA A 6 -0.33 -1.24 1.72
CA ALA A 6 -0.08 -0.41 2.88
C ALA A 6 -0.41 1.06 2.58
N HIS A 7 -1.32 1.61 3.38
CA HIS A 7 -1.64 3.03 3.39
C HIS A 7 -1.11 3.65 4.69
N THR A 8 -0.38 4.73 4.58
CA THR A 8 0.06 5.50 5.75
C THR A 8 -0.96 6.60 6.03
N ILE A 9 -1.61 6.55 7.19
CA ILE A 9 -2.59 7.56 7.57
C ILE A 9 -1.91 8.58 8.47
N PHE A 10 -1.73 9.78 7.97
CA PHE A 10 -1.30 10.93 8.79
C PHE A 10 -2.48 11.76 9.32
N HIS A 11 -3.70 11.60 8.77
CA HIS A 11 -4.96 12.18 9.26
C HIS A 11 -6.16 11.35 8.79
N SER A 12 -7.23 11.41 9.55
CA SER A 12 -8.47 10.63 9.42
C SER A 12 -9.06 10.67 8.00
N CYS A 13 -9.10 9.53 7.32
CA CYS A 13 -9.99 9.32 6.20
C CYS A 13 -11.26 8.59 6.65
N PRO A 14 -12.45 8.95 6.14
CA PRO A 14 -13.72 8.33 6.54
C PRO A 14 -13.84 6.87 6.11
N ASN A 15 -14.60 6.13 6.89
CA ASN A 15 -14.88 4.70 6.77
C ASN A 15 -15.30 4.29 5.35
N PHE A 16 -14.51 3.41 4.73
CA PHE A 16 -14.96 2.61 3.60
C PHE A 16 -15.42 1.24 4.12
N PRO A 17 -16.66 0.80 3.83
CA PRO A 17 -17.07 -0.56 4.12
C PRO A 17 -16.37 -1.51 3.15
N SER A 18 -15.52 -2.42 3.68
CA SER A 18 -14.76 -3.36 2.87
C SER A 18 -15.05 -4.81 3.26
N PRO A 19 -15.27 -5.72 2.30
CA PRO A 19 -15.36 -7.15 2.53
C PRO A 19 -14.00 -7.82 2.81
N TYR A 20 -12.89 -7.04 2.86
CA TYR A 20 -11.53 -7.52 3.06
C TYR A 20 -11.04 -7.29 4.49
N SER A 21 -10.12 -8.15 4.93
CA SER A 21 -9.50 -8.04 6.25
C SER A 21 -8.61 -6.79 6.30
N GLN A 22 -9.12 -5.75 6.93
CA GLN A 22 -8.35 -4.53 7.22
C GLN A 22 -7.75 -4.64 8.61
N LYS A 23 -6.45 -4.36 8.72
CA LYS A 23 -5.78 -4.21 10.01
C LYS A 23 -5.07 -2.87 10.11
N ILE A 24 -5.18 -2.26 11.30
CA ILE A 24 -4.46 -1.03 11.61
C ILE A 24 -3.35 -1.39 12.60
N ARG A 25 -2.12 -0.97 12.28
CA ARG A 25 -0.96 -1.09 13.15
C ARG A 25 -0.32 0.27 13.35
N THR A 26 0.06 0.56 14.56
CA THR A 26 0.83 1.76 14.91
C THR A 26 2.25 1.32 15.20
N ILE A 27 3.20 1.96 14.53
CA ILE A 27 4.64 1.72 14.71
C ILE A 27 5.34 3.03 15.02
N GLU A 28 6.44 2.96 15.74
CA GLU A 28 7.34 4.09 15.94
C GLU A 28 8.55 3.96 15.02
N LEU A 29 8.84 5.02 14.27
CA LEU A 29 9.98 5.07 13.38
C LEU A 29 10.66 6.43 13.47
N ASP A 30 11.93 6.46 13.93
CA ASP A 30 12.72 7.68 14.17
C ASP A 30 11.97 8.72 15.02
N GLY A 31 11.40 8.31 16.14
CA GLY A 31 10.67 9.17 17.07
C GLY A 31 9.34 9.73 16.53
N LYS A 32 8.82 9.17 15.45
CA LYS A 32 7.50 9.51 14.90
C LYS A 32 6.59 8.31 14.92
N THR A 33 5.37 8.52 15.40
CA THR A 33 4.31 7.52 15.36
C THR A 33 3.71 7.45 13.96
N ILE A 34 3.78 6.29 13.34
CA ILE A 34 3.22 6.02 12.01
C ILE A 34 2.07 5.03 12.15
N LYS A 35 0.92 5.38 11.61
CA LYS A 35 -0.24 4.51 11.55
C LYS A 35 -0.30 3.86 10.17
N LEU A 36 -0.15 2.53 10.14
CA LEU A 36 -0.26 1.72 8.93
C LEU A 36 -1.66 1.14 8.85
N GLN A 37 -2.33 1.36 7.73
CA GLN A 37 -3.54 0.68 7.35
C GLN A 37 -3.16 -0.40 6.35
N ILE A 38 -3.35 -1.66 6.74
CA ILE A 38 -2.90 -2.82 6.00
C ILE A 38 -4.14 -3.50 5.41
N TRP A 39 -4.13 -3.70 4.10
CA TRP A 39 -5.16 -4.41 3.37
C TRP A 39 -4.57 -5.71 2.82
N ASP A 40 -5.15 -6.84 3.23
CA ASP A 40 -4.85 -8.14 2.65
C ASP A 40 -5.78 -8.35 1.45
N THR A 41 -5.19 -8.51 0.27
CA THR A 41 -5.96 -8.76 -0.95
C THR A 41 -5.90 -10.23 -1.30
N ALA A 42 -7.05 -10.82 -1.62
CA ALA A 42 -7.09 -12.19 -2.10
C ALA A 42 -6.28 -12.32 -3.40
N GLY A 43 -5.28 -13.20 -3.39
CA GLY A 43 -4.40 -13.47 -4.54
C GLY A 43 -5.05 -14.27 -5.68
N GLN A 44 -6.39 -14.29 -5.76
CA GLN A 44 -7.11 -15.00 -6.81
C GLN A 44 -7.46 -14.04 -7.95
N GLU A 45 -7.17 -14.45 -9.16
CA GLU A 45 -7.38 -13.71 -10.41
C GLU A 45 -8.83 -13.19 -10.61
N ARG A 46 -9.82 -13.89 -10.06
CA ARG A 46 -11.23 -13.49 -10.11
C ARG A 46 -11.55 -12.20 -9.34
N PHE A 47 -10.66 -11.74 -8.47
CA PHE A 47 -10.84 -10.50 -7.70
C PHE A 47 -10.04 -9.31 -8.23
N ARG A 48 -9.39 -9.42 -9.39
CA ARG A 48 -8.55 -8.37 -9.99
C ARG A 48 -9.22 -7.01 -10.10
N THR A 49 -10.47 -6.98 -10.53
CA THR A 49 -11.20 -5.71 -10.72
C THR A 49 -11.38 -4.94 -9.40
N ILE A 50 -11.52 -5.66 -8.30
CA ILE A 50 -11.69 -5.06 -6.98
C ILE A 50 -10.34 -4.63 -6.42
N THR A 51 -9.29 -5.43 -6.65
CA THR A 51 -7.92 -5.16 -6.17
C THR A 51 -7.35 -3.88 -6.78
N SER A 52 -7.66 -3.56 -8.03
CA SER A 52 -7.19 -2.34 -8.71
C SER A 52 -7.61 -1.04 -8.01
N SER A 53 -8.77 -1.02 -7.33
CA SER A 53 -9.23 0.14 -6.57
C SER A 53 -8.37 0.43 -5.34
N TYR A 54 -7.75 -0.59 -4.74
CA TYR A 54 -6.87 -0.45 -3.58
C TYR A 54 -5.49 0.08 -3.96
N TYR A 55 -5.02 -0.25 -5.17
CA TYR A 55 -3.72 0.24 -5.64
C TYR A 55 -3.69 1.75 -5.85
N ARG A 56 -4.81 2.37 -6.24
CA ARG A 56 -4.87 3.79 -6.63
C ARG A 56 -4.48 4.77 -5.53
N GLY A 57 -4.65 4.42 -4.27
CA GLY A 57 -4.29 5.28 -3.12
C GLY A 57 -3.15 4.71 -2.28
N ALA A 58 -2.55 3.60 -2.70
CA ALA A 58 -1.51 2.93 -1.93
C ALA A 58 -0.24 3.77 -1.83
N HIS A 59 0.34 3.82 -0.64
CA HIS A 59 1.65 4.41 -0.42
C HIS A 59 2.76 3.37 -0.61
N GLY A 60 2.47 2.12 -0.31
CA GLY A 60 3.37 0.99 -0.50
C GLY A 60 2.60 -0.30 -0.78
N ILE A 61 3.21 -1.21 -1.52
CA ILE A 61 2.65 -2.50 -1.89
C ILE A 61 3.70 -3.58 -1.66
N ILE A 62 3.34 -4.61 -0.91
CA ILE A 62 4.17 -5.78 -0.67
C ILE A 62 3.61 -6.93 -1.50
N VAL A 63 4.42 -7.44 -2.42
CA VAL A 63 4.09 -8.60 -3.24
C VAL A 63 4.71 -9.83 -2.59
N VAL A 64 3.88 -10.80 -2.23
CA VAL A 64 4.30 -11.99 -1.49
C VAL A 64 4.14 -13.24 -2.35
N TYR A 65 5.21 -14.01 -2.52
CA TYR A 65 5.17 -15.33 -3.12
C TYR A 65 5.57 -16.41 -2.10
N ASP A 66 5.34 -17.65 -2.43
CA ASP A 66 5.69 -18.82 -1.62
C ASP A 66 6.99 -19.44 -2.16
N VAL A 67 8.04 -19.53 -1.35
CA VAL A 67 9.33 -20.09 -1.78
C VAL A 67 9.24 -21.59 -2.13
N THR A 68 8.14 -22.23 -1.74
CA THR A 68 7.86 -23.66 -2.05
C THR A 68 6.96 -23.84 -3.28
N ASP A 69 6.62 -22.75 -3.97
CA ASP A 69 5.71 -22.75 -5.12
C ASP A 69 6.24 -21.86 -6.25
N ASN A 70 6.80 -22.51 -7.28
CA ASN A 70 7.35 -21.83 -8.45
C ASN A 70 6.29 -21.08 -9.27
N GLU A 71 5.04 -21.55 -9.27
CA GLU A 71 3.96 -20.89 -9.98
C GLU A 71 3.67 -19.53 -9.33
N SER A 72 3.64 -19.46 -7.99
CA SER A 72 3.46 -18.21 -7.26
C SER A 72 4.56 -17.21 -7.58
N PHE A 73 5.82 -17.66 -7.74
CA PHE A 73 6.93 -16.80 -8.14
C PHE A 73 6.81 -16.29 -9.59
N ASN A 74 6.45 -17.17 -10.51
CA ASN A 74 6.24 -16.80 -11.92
C ASN A 74 5.14 -15.75 -12.08
N ASN A 75 4.10 -15.80 -11.25
CA ASN A 75 2.99 -14.87 -11.26
C ASN A 75 3.36 -13.47 -10.71
N VAL A 76 4.51 -13.31 -10.03
CA VAL A 76 4.97 -12.01 -9.51
C VAL A 76 5.06 -10.96 -10.62
N LYS A 77 5.59 -11.33 -11.80
CA LYS A 77 5.70 -10.41 -12.95
C LYS A 77 4.36 -9.81 -13.35
N GLN A 78 3.33 -10.64 -13.39
CA GLN A 78 1.99 -10.22 -13.76
C GLN A 78 1.39 -9.25 -12.74
N TRP A 79 1.59 -9.53 -11.46
CA TRP A 79 1.10 -8.64 -10.39
C TRP A 79 1.84 -7.31 -10.36
N LEU A 80 3.14 -7.29 -10.57
CA LEU A 80 3.90 -6.05 -10.69
C LEU A 80 3.42 -5.22 -11.89
N HIS A 81 3.13 -5.85 -13.03
CA HIS A 81 2.56 -5.17 -14.18
C HIS A 81 1.18 -4.55 -13.88
N GLU A 82 0.33 -5.23 -13.12
CA GLU A 82 -0.96 -4.68 -12.68
C GLU A 82 -0.78 -3.51 -11.70
N ILE A 83 0.16 -3.62 -10.77
CA ILE A 83 0.50 -2.53 -9.86
C ILE A 83 0.95 -1.30 -10.64
N ASP A 84 1.82 -1.46 -11.62
CA ASP A 84 2.32 -0.37 -12.47
C ASP A 84 1.20 0.30 -13.27
N ARG A 85 0.18 -0.46 -13.64
CA ARG A 85 -0.98 0.05 -14.39
C ARG A 85 -1.96 0.85 -13.53
N TYR A 86 -2.15 0.50 -12.25
CA TYR A 86 -3.24 1.03 -11.43
C TYR A 86 -2.78 1.84 -10.23
N ALA A 87 -1.56 1.65 -9.74
CA ALA A 87 -1.00 2.42 -8.65
C ALA A 87 -0.42 3.77 -9.12
N CYS A 88 -0.11 4.63 -8.16
CA CYS A 88 0.64 5.86 -8.47
C CYS A 88 2.06 5.53 -8.91
N GLU A 89 2.62 6.31 -9.84
CA GLU A 89 3.97 6.10 -10.41
C GLU A 89 5.08 5.91 -9.37
N ASN A 90 4.93 6.54 -8.21
CA ASN A 90 5.93 6.52 -7.14
C ASN A 90 5.56 5.58 -5.97
N VAL A 91 4.70 4.58 -6.17
CA VAL A 91 4.37 3.61 -5.12
C VAL A 91 5.61 2.80 -4.72
N ASN A 92 5.86 2.70 -3.42
CA ASN A 92 6.94 1.83 -2.93
C ASN A 92 6.55 0.37 -3.09
N LYS A 93 7.46 -0.45 -3.60
CA LYS A 93 7.25 -1.87 -3.82
C LYS A 93 8.27 -2.66 -3.02
N LEU A 94 7.85 -3.78 -2.44
CA LEU A 94 8.69 -4.73 -1.73
C LEU A 94 8.30 -6.14 -2.20
N LEU A 95 9.28 -6.94 -2.60
CA LEU A 95 9.10 -8.35 -2.92
C LEU A 95 9.42 -9.19 -1.68
N VAL A 96 8.54 -10.13 -1.35
CA VAL A 96 8.69 -10.98 -0.18
C VAL A 96 8.55 -12.45 -0.57
N GLY A 97 9.58 -13.25 -0.32
CA GLY A 97 9.53 -14.71 -0.38
C GLY A 97 9.07 -15.28 0.97
N ASN A 98 7.84 -15.75 1.07
CA ASN A 98 7.30 -16.28 2.33
C ASN A 98 7.51 -17.80 2.43
N LYS A 99 7.38 -18.31 3.65
CA LYS A 99 7.59 -19.71 4.06
C LYS A 99 9.06 -20.13 4.00
N CYS A 100 9.99 -19.21 4.27
CA CYS A 100 11.43 -19.49 4.29
C CYS A 100 11.84 -20.57 5.32
N ASP A 101 10.95 -20.87 6.30
CA ASP A 101 11.12 -21.96 7.27
C ASP A 101 11.01 -23.37 6.65
N LEU A 102 10.47 -23.48 5.43
CA LEU A 102 10.31 -24.75 4.74
C LEU A 102 11.48 -25.07 3.78
N GLU A 103 12.72 -25.04 4.30
CA GLU A 103 13.95 -25.24 3.50
C GLU A 103 13.92 -26.53 2.68
N GLY A 104 13.45 -27.64 3.25
CA GLY A 104 13.37 -28.95 2.57
C GLY A 104 12.34 -29.03 1.44
N LYS A 105 11.47 -28.00 1.31
CA LYS A 105 10.46 -27.91 0.24
C LYS A 105 10.70 -26.72 -0.68
N ARG A 106 11.80 -26.00 -0.50
CA ARG A 106 12.14 -24.83 -1.30
C ARG A 106 12.34 -25.19 -2.76
N VAL A 107 11.68 -24.46 -3.65
CA VAL A 107 11.82 -24.57 -5.12
C VAL A 107 12.30 -23.28 -5.76
N VAL A 108 12.18 -22.15 -5.05
CA VAL A 108 12.72 -20.86 -5.47
C VAL A 108 13.85 -20.48 -4.51
N SER A 109 15.07 -20.33 -5.04
CA SER A 109 16.21 -19.97 -4.20
C SER A 109 16.15 -18.49 -3.78
N THR A 110 16.86 -18.15 -2.70
CA THR A 110 16.99 -16.77 -2.23
C THR A 110 17.64 -15.89 -3.30
N GLU A 111 18.66 -16.44 -3.98
CA GLU A 111 19.39 -15.75 -5.04
C GLU A 111 18.47 -15.40 -6.21
N GLN A 112 17.62 -16.35 -6.65
CA GLN A 112 16.63 -16.10 -7.71
C GLN A 112 15.66 -14.98 -7.35
N GLY A 113 15.13 -15.00 -6.13
CA GLY A 113 14.23 -13.94 -5.63
C GLY A 113 14.91 -12.58 -5.59
N LYS A 114 16.14 -12.56 -5.09
CA LYS A 114 16.95 -11.34 -4.99
C LYS A 114 17.33 -10.78 -6.36
N GLU A 115 17.86 -11.61 -7.26
CA GLU A 115 18.25 -11.21 -8.62
C GLU A 115 17.05 -10.63 -9.38
N PHE A 116 15.88 -11.26 -9.23
CA PHE A 116 14.65 -10.77 -9.83
C PHE A 116 14.26 -9.38 -9.30
N ALA A 117 14.34 -9.16 -7.98
CA ALA A 117 14.03 -7.88 -7.35
C ALA A 117 15.05 -6.79 -7.71
N ASP A 118 16.35 -7.13 -7.69
CA ASP A 118 17.44 -6.24 -8.08
C ASP A 118 17.29 -5.76 -9.53
N GLY A 119 16.89 -6.66 -10.44
CA GLY A 119 16.62 -6.34 -11.84
C GLY A 119 15.47 -5.34 -12.04
N LEU A 120 14.59 -5.20 -11.07
CA LEU A 120 13.47 -4.26 -11.07
C LEU A 120 13.69 -3.04 -10.16
N GLY A 121 14.82 -2.98 -9.46
CA GLY A 121 15.12 -1.91 -8.52
C GLY A 121 14.19 -1.87 -7.29
N ILE A 122 13.66 -3.03 -6.87
CA ILE A 122 12.81 -3.17 -5.68
C ILE A 122 13.53 -3.95 -4.59
N GLU A 123 13.24 -3.64 -3.32
CA GLU A 123 13.82 -4.39 -2.21
C GLU A 123 13.22 -5.80 -2.10
N PHE A 124 14.03 -6.72 -1.56
CA PHE A 124 13.69 -8.11 -1.37
C PHE A 124 13.94 -8.57 0.07
N LEU A 125 13.00 -9.32 0.63
CA LEU A 125 13.13 -9.99 1.92
C LEU A 125 12.53 -11.40 1.85
N GLU A 126 13.09 -12.31 2.63
CA GLU A 126 12.42 -13.58 2.91
C GLU A 126 11.80 -13.56 4.31
N THR A 127 10.62 -14.12 4.43
CA THR A 127 9.83 -14.15 5.66
C THR A 127 9.27 -15.54 5.94
N SER A 128 8.93 -15.77 7.20
CA SER A 128 8.04 -16.85 7.59
C SER A 128 6.95 -16.33 8.51
N ALA A 129 5.72 -16.39 8.04
CA ALA A 129 4.57 -16.04 8.88
C ALA A 129 4.37 -17.04 10.03
N LYS A 130 4.83 -18.28 9.86
CA LYS A 130 4.73 -19.35 10.87
C LYS A 130 5.68 -19.12 12.05
N THR A 131 6.92 -18.72 11.76
CA THR A 131 7.96 -18.49 12.78
C THR A 131 8.11 -17.02 13.13
N SER A 132 7.34 -16.14 12.50
CA SER A 132 7.45 -14.68 12.59
C SER A 132 8.79 -14.10 12.11
N THR A 133 9.58 -14.89 11.38
CA THR A 133 10.88 -14.45 10.85
C THR A 133 10.69 -13.32 9.85
N ASN A 134 11.38 -12.19 10.07
CA ASN A 134 11.39 -11.00 9.22
C ASN A 134 10.01 -10.39 8.88
N VAL A 135 8.92 -10.82 9.53
CA VAL A 135 7.59 -10.25 9.25
C VAL A 135 7.51 -8.79 9.67
N GLU A 136 7.96 -8.48 10.88
CA GLU A 136 8.01 -7.09 11.37
C GLU A 136 8.96 -6.25 10.51
N GLN A 137 10.13 -6.81 10.15
CA GLN A 137 11.11 -6.13 9.31
C GLN A 137 10.54 -5.72 7.94
N ALA A 138 9.72 -6.57 7.30
CA ALA A 138 9.09 -6.24 6.03
C ALA A 138 8.19 -5.00 6.13
N PHE A 139 7.40 -4.88 7.21
CA PHE A 139 6.55 -3.71 7.43
C PHE A 139 7.36 -2.46 7.82
N LEU A 140 8.42 -2.60 8.62
CA LEU A 140 9.31 -1.50 8.98
C LEU A 140 10.05 -0.97 7.75
N THR A 141 10.56 -1.85 6.90
CA THR A 141 11.21 -1.50 5.63
C THR A 141 10.26 -0.70 4.75
N MET A 142 9.05 -1.20 4.54
CA MET A 142 8.04 -0.49 3.75
C MET A 142 7.70 0.88 4.34
N ALA A 143 7.48 0.98 5.64
CA ALA A 143 7.19 2.24 6.31
C ALA A 143 8.33 3.25 6.21
N SER A 144 9.59 2.78 6.32
CA SER A 144 10.79 3.59 6.16
C SER A 144 10.89 4.18 4.75
N GLN A 145 10.68 3.36 3.72
CA GLN A 145 10.68 3.79 2.33
C GLN A 145 9.60 4.84 2.06
N ILE A 146 8.36 4.60 2.52
CA ILE A 146 7.26 5.56 2.38
C ILE A 146 7.61 6.89 3.06
N LYS A 147 8.15 6.83 4.29
CA LYS A 147 8.56 8.03 5.05
C LYS A 147 9.66 8.80 4.33
N ALA A 148 10.67 8.12 3.80
CA ALA A 148 11.77 8.74 3.05
C ALA A 148 11.24 9.45 1.79
N ARG A 149 10.36 8.80 1.04
CA ARG A 149 9.72 9.40 -0.15
C ARG A 149 8.91 10.64 0.21
N MET A 150 8.09 10.58 1.27
CA MET A 150 7.25 11.70 1.69
C MET A 150 8.06 12.91 2.17
N LYS A 151 9.25 12.70 2.74
CA LYS A 151 10.15 13.79 3.09
C LYS A 151 10.71 14.51 1.86
N ASN A 152 10.90 13.77 0.76
CA ASN A 152 11.50 14.29 -0.46
C ASN A 152 10.46 14.90 -1.43
N GLN A 153 9.15 14.73 -1.16
CA GLN A 153 8.13 15.44 -1.90
C GLN A 153 8.02 16.87 -1.36
N PRO A 154 8.13 17.90 -2.22
CA PRO A 154 7.89 19.27 -1.79
C PRO A 154 6.47 19.35 -1.21
N SER A 155 6.38 19.79 0.04
CA SER A 155 5.11 20.04 0.72
C SER A 155 4.26 20.95 -0.16
N ALA A 156 3.23 20.42 -0.81
CA ALA A 156 2.21 21.27 -1.39
C ALA A 156 1.58 22.06 -0.23
N ALA A 157 1.85 23.36 -0.20
CA ALA A 157 1.25 24.26 0.78
C ALA A 157 -0.28 24.02 0.77
N PRO A 158 -0.95 24.00 1.93
CA PRO A 158 -2.38 23.83 1.98
C PRO A 158 -3.00 24.94 1.12
N ALA A 159 -3.65 24.54 0.02
CA ALA A 159 -4.41 25.45 -0.80
C ALA A 159 -5.48 26.09 0.11
N THR A 160 -5.25 27.32 0.51
CA THR A 160 -6.25 28.17 1.13
C THR A 160 -7.41 28.25 0.14
N LYS A 161 -8.49 27.53 0.43
CA LYS A 161 -9.73 27.66 -0.32
C LYS A 161 -10.13 29.13 -0.25
N PRO A 162 -10.31 29.83 -1.38
CA PRO A 162 -10.84 31.17 -1.35
C PRO A 162 -12.23 31.08 -0.69
N GLY A 163 -12.37 31.75 0.44
CA GLY A 163 -13.64 31.84 1.16
C GLY A 163 -14.70 32.39 0.21
N VAL A 164 -15.73 31.62 -0.07
CA VAL A 164 -16.92 32.08 -0.78
C VAL A 164 -17.63 33.01 0.19
N SER A 165 -17.45 34.34 -0.01
CA SER A 165 -18.19 35.36 0.69
C SER A 165 -19.63 35.34 0.18
N LEU A 166 -20.52 34.73 0.94
CA LEU A 166 -21.97 34.82 0.71
C LEU A 166 -22.41 36.24 1.08
N ARG A 167 -22.44 37.15 0.10
CA ARG A 167 -23.16 38.42 0.23
C ARG A 167 -24.64 38.08 0.34
N SER A 168 -25.21 38.26 1.53
CA SER A 168 -26.65 38.29 1.74
C SER A 168 -27.25 39.45 0.95
N GLN A 169 -27.94 39.17 -0.13
CA GLN A 169 -28.84 40.13 -0.77
C GLN A 169 -30.09 40.26 0.10
N GLN A 170 -30.27 41.44 0.69
CA GLN A 170 -31.53 41.81 1.31
C GLN A 170 -32.62 41.90 0.22
N VAL A 171 -33.59 41.01 0.31
CA VAL A 171 -34.81 41.13 -0.48
C VAL A 171 -35.65 42.27 0.11
N LYS A 172 -35.78 43.37 -0.63
CA LYS A 172 -36.76 44.42 -0.33
C LYS A 172 -38.15 43.82 -0.51
N LYS A 173 -38.92 43.81 0.56
CA LYS A 173 -40.37 43.60 0.51
C LYS A 173 -41.00 44.90 -0.02
N ASP A 174 -41.44 44.86 -1.24
CA ASP A 174 -42.41 45.88 -1.71
C ASP A 174 -43.84 45.43 -1.27
N SER A 175 -44.34 46.16 -0.32
CA SER A 175 -45.76 46.12 0.03
C SER A 175 -46.51 47.03 -0.95
N SER A 176 -47.31 46.44 -1.79
CA SER A 176 -48.36 47.19 -2.50
C SER A 176 -49.68 46.43 -2.36
N CYS A 177 -50.59 47.04 -1.63
CA CYS A 177 -52.02 46.72 -1.63
C CYS A 177 -52.67 47.11 -2.96
N CYS A 178 -53.47 46.28 -3.51
CA CYS A 178 -54.86 46.53 -3.93
C CYS A 178 -55.48 45.15 -4.25
#